data_22a00cdae156da4a76918a2e220456e3
#
_entry.id   22a00cdae156da4a76918a2e220456e3
#
_cell.length_a   1.000
_cell.length_b   1.000
_cell.length_c   1.000
_cell.angle_alpha   90.00
_cell.angle_beta   90.00
_cell.angle_gamma   90.00
#
_symmetry.space_group_name_H-M   'P 1'
#
loop_
_entity.id
_entity.type
_entity.pdbx_description
1 polymer ?
#
loop_
_entity_poly.entity_id
_entity_poly.type
_entity_poly.pdbx_seq_one_letter_code
_entity_poly.pdbx_strand_id
1 'polypeptide(L)'
;MSKHSVEESSNSNHNCSTCSPSADEYIQIQSKNTESDFISNGNPVQDEFAPNSICFGCGPSNNEGLRLKSYRSNDGLIAKYECKEKHQAFPGVINGGIIGSLIDCHGNWTAAIAIMDKNGWKKPQCTVTAQYEIKLKRPTPFGKKLKLNSRVLALQKDRAEIIIELKAEGKTCATGRGLFVAVKEGHPAYHRWQ
;
A
#
# COMPACT_ATOMS: atom_id res chain seq x y z
N MET A 1 -27.42 18.69 60.92
CA MET A 1 -28.05 19.09 59.62
C MET A 1 -27.01 19.79 58.79
N SER A 2 -26.36 19.09 57.90
CA SER A 2 -25.42 19.72 56.94
C SER A 2 -25.64 19.01 55.62
N LYS A 3 -26.05 19.77 54.60
CA LYS A 3 -26.32 19.34 53.24
C LYS A 3 -25.00 19.43 52.46
N HIS A 4 -24.52 18.29 51.96
CA HIS A 4 -23.46 18.26 50.96
C HIS A 4 -24.11 18.35 49.56
N SER A 5 -23.80 19.42 48.85
CA SER A 5 -24.09 19.62 47.44
C SER A 5 -23.04 18.90 46.62
N VAL A 6 -23.48 18.07 45.70
CA VAL A 6 -22.65 17.35 44.72
C VAL A 6 -22.49 18.27 43.51
N GLU A 7 -21.25 18.66 43.21
CA GLU A 7 -20.91 19.39 42.00
C GLU A 7 -20.83 18.40 40.81
N GLU A 8 -21.62 18.65 39.77
CA GLU A 8 -21.53 17.96 38.48
C GLU A 8 -20.28 18.42 37.74
N SER A 9 -19.36 17.50 37.50
CA SER A 9 -18.22 17.74 36.63
C SER A 9 -18.65 17.64 35.16
N SER A 10 -18.61 18.76 34.47
CA SER A 10 -18.83 18.88 33.04
C SER A 10 -17.77 18.09 32.26
N ASN A 11 -18.23 17.11 31.52
CA ASN A 11 -17.45 16.27 30.61
C ASN A 11 -17.14 17.11 29.34
N SER A 12 -15.94 17.69 29.26
CA SER A 12 -15.48 18.39 28.07
C SER A 12 -15.03 17.38 27.04
N ASN A 13 -15.87 17.10 26.04
CA ASN A 13 -15.51 16.41 24.82
C ASN A 13 -14.42 17.19 24.07
N HIS A 14 -13.18 16.80 24.22
CA HIS A 14 -12.09 17.26 23.36
C HIS A 14 -12.21 16.53 22.02
N ASN A 15 -12.85 17.19 21.06
CA ASN A 15 -12.78 16.82 19.66
C ASN A 15 -11.33 17.01 19.18
N CYS A 16 -10.57 15.92 19.11
CA CYS A 16 -9.26 15.91 18.49
C CYS A 16 -9.42 16.03 16.96
N SER A 17 -9.36 17.24 16.42
CA SER A 17 -9.53 17.56 15.00
C SER A 17 -8.32 17.16 14.11
N THR A 18 -7.41 16.33 14.60
CA THR A 18 -6.18 15.93 13.88
C THR A 18 -6.05 14.42 13.61
N CYS A 19 -7.09 13.62 13.84
CA CYS A 19 -7.07 12.23 13.44
C CYS A 19 -7.28 12.14 11.93
N SER A 20 -6.22 11.74 11.19
CA SER A 20 -6.34 11.38 9.77
C SER A 20 -7.36 10.25 9.61
N PRO A 21 -8.23 10.29 8.58
CA PRO A 21 -9.26 9.28 8.37
C PRO A 21 -8.65 7.89 8.27
N SER A 22 -9.37 6.87 8.71
CA SER A 22 -8.95 5.48 8.55
C SER A 22 -8.90 5.10 7.06
N ALA A 23 -8.11 4.07 6.72
CA ALA A 23 -8.05 3.57 5.35
C ALA A 23 -9.44 3.26 4.77
N ASP A 24 -10.36 2.79 5.60
CA ASP A 24 -11.72 2.44 5.20
C ASP A 24 -12.59 3.67 4.91
N GLU A 25 -12.48 4.71 5.73
CA GLU A 25 -13.18 5.98 5.50
C GLU A 25 -12.70 6.66 4.23
N TYR A 26 -11.39 6.65 3.98
CA TYR A 26 -10.81 7.25 2.78
C TYR A 26 -11.23 6.50 1.51
N ILE A 27 -11.28 5.17 1.54
CA ILE A 27 -11.73 4.33 0.42
C ILE A 27 -13.23 4.53 0.16
N GLN A 28 -14.07 4.69 1.20
CA GLN A 28 -15.51 4.94 1.04
C GLN A 28 -15.81 6.30 0.41
N ILE A 29 -15.06 7.33 0.75
CA ILE A 29 -15.23 8.68 0.16
C ILE A 29 -14.92 8.68 -1.34
N GLN A 30 -14.01 7.82 -1.81
CA GLN A 30 -13.53 7.80 -3.19
C GLN A 30 -14.06 6.64 -4.04
N SER A 31 -14.85 5.71 -3.49
CA SER A 31 -15.39 4.56 -4.23
C SER A 31 -16.43 4.93 -5.30
N LYS A 32 -16.77 6.20 -5.44
CA LYS A 32 -17.67 6.72 -6.49
C LYS A 32 -17.00 6.96 -7.85
N ASN A 33 -15.70 6.85 -7.95
CA ASN A 33 -14.96 7.07 -9.19
C ASN A 33 -14.48 5.74 -9.81
N THR A 34 -15.26 5.25 -10.74
CA THR A 34 -15.04 4.56 -12.02
C THR A 34 -13.96 3.47 -12.15
N GLU A 35 -14.41 2.33 -12.67
CA GLU A 35 -13.62 1.20 -13.17
C GLU A 35 -12.69 1.52 -14.37
N SER A 36 -12.54 2.76 -14.74
CA SER A 36 -11.93 3.17 -15.99
C SER A 36 -10.50 3.61 -15.80
N ASP A 37 -9.50 3.05 -15.40
CA ASP A 37 -8.17 3.62 -15.67
C ASP A 37 -7.02 2.62 -15.50
N PHE A 38 -7.11 1.53 -16.28
CA PHE A 38 -5.93 0.76 -16.58
C PHE A 38 -5.24 1.38 -17.82
N ILE A 39 -4.68 2.57 -17.68
CA ILE A 39 -3.80 3.16 -18.69
C ILE A 39 -2.37 2.74 -18.34
N SER A 40 -2.00 1.50 -18.59
CA SER A 40 -0.60 1.10 -18.55
C SER A 40 0.05 1.33 -19.92
N ASN A 41 0.36 2.55 -20.25
CA ASN A 41 1.15 2.87 -21.45
C ASN A 41 2.67 2.88 -21.17
N GLY A 42 3.13 2.29 -20.05
CA GLY A 42 4.54 2.30 -19.64
C GLY A 42 5.04 0.94 -19.15
N ASN A 43 6.33 0.88 -18.88
CA ASN A 43 6.96 -0.26 -18.23
C ASN A 43 6.54 -0.33 -16.75
N PRO A 44 6.51 -1.53 -16.15
CA PRO A 44 6.36 -1.64 -14.71
C PRO A 44 7.52 -0.95 -13.99
N VAL A 45 7.20 -0.20 -12.94
CA VAL A 45 8.20 0.60 -12.21
C VAL A 45 9.35 -0.23 -11.65
N GLN A 46 9.10 -1.50 -11.33
CA GLN A 46 10.13 -2.44 -10.87
C GLN A 46 11.16 -2.74 -11.95
N ASP A 47 10.71 -2.96 -13.18
CA ASP A 47 11.59 -3.29 -14.30
C ASP A 47 12.37 -2.06 -14.76
N GLU A 48 11.75 -0.89 -14.68
CA GLU A 48 12.37 0.39 -15.06
C GLU A 48 13.46 0.83 -14.08
N PHE A 49 13.18 0.75 -12.77
CA PHE A 49 14.05 1.37 -11.76
C PHE A 49 14.86 0.41 -10.92
N ALA A 50 14.53 -0.89 -10.88
CA ALA A 50 15.20 -1.88 -10.06
C ALA A 50 15.23 -3.27 -10.73
N PRO A 51 15.73 -3.39 -11.99
CA PRO A 51 15.69 -4.65 -12.73
C PRO A 51 16.44 -5.79 -12.04
N ASN A 52 17.48 -5.48 -11.25
CA ASN A 52 18.30 -6.44 -10.53
C ASN A 52 17.79 -6.77 -9.13
N SER A 53 16.68 -6.20 -8.68
CA SER A 53 16.13 -6.42 -7.34
C SER A 53 15.73 -7.88 -7.13
N ILE A 54 16.13 -8.44 -5.98
CA ILE A 54 15.81 -9.80 -5.52
C ILE A 54 14.68 -9.83 -4.48
N CYS A 55 13.95 -8.72 -4.28
CA CYS A 55 12.85 -8.68 -3.32
C CYS A 55 11.86 -9.82 -3.58
N PHE A 56 11.45 -10.53 -2.51
CA PHE A 56 10.49 -11.63 -2.62
C PHE A 56 9.16 -11.20 -3.25
N GLY A 57 8.62 -10.04 -2.85
CA GLY A 57 7.30 -9.59 -3.33
C GLY A 57 7.33 -8.98 -4.74
N CYS A 58 8.39 -8.27 -5.12
CA CYS A 58 8.37 -7.49 -6.36
C CYS A 58 9.67 -7.51 -7.19
N GLY A 59 10.72 -8.21 -6.74
CA GLY A 59 12.01 -8.23 -7.42
C GLY A 59 11.96 -8.90 -8.78
N PRO A 60 12.33 -8.20 -9.87
CA PRO A 60 12.35 -8.78 -11.20
C PRO A 60 13.31 -9.96 -11.33
N SER A 61 14.45 -9.93 -10.62
CA SER A 61 15.49 -10.96 -10.67
C SER A 61 15.26 -12.12 -9.69
N ASN A 62 14.19 -12.09 -8.87
CA ASN A 62 13.86 -13.22 -7.99
C ASN A 62 12.86 -14.17 -8.67
N ASN A 63 13.34 -15.26 -9.26
CA ASN A 63 12.48 -16.25 -9.93
C ASN A 63 11.56 -17.02 -8.97
N GLU A 64 11.93 -17.12 -7.69
CA GLU A 64 11.12 -17.78 -6.66
C GLU A 64 10.16 -16.82 -5.95
N GLY A 65 10.27 -15.51 -6.22
CA GLY A 65 9.41 -14.48 -5.65
C GLY A 65 8.06 -14.33 -6.36
N LEU A 66 7.27 -13.39 -5.84
CA LEU A 66 5.96 -13.07 -6.41
C LEU A 66 6.08 -12.26 -7.72
N ARG A 67 7.15 -11.48 -7.87
CA ARG A 67 7.43 -10.65 -9.06
C ARG A 67 6.29 -9.72 -9.43
N LEU A 68 5.67 -9.09 -8.43
CA LEU A 68 4.61 -8.11 -8.63
C LEU A 68 5.08 -6.99 -9.58
N LYS A 69 4.21 -6.62 -10.52
CA LYS A 69 4.42 -5.53 -11.46
C LYS A 69 3.42 -4.42 -11.22
N SER A 70 3.93 -3.23 -10.92
CA SER A 70 3.13 -2.04 -10.66
C SER A 70 3.33 -1.02 -11.78
N TYR A 71 2.26 -0.35 -12.16
CA TYR A 71 2.22 0.59 -13.27
C TYR A 71 1.70 1.94 -12.78
N ARG A 72 2.16 3.03 -13.37
CA ARG A 72 1.67 4.37 -13.05
C ARG A 72 0.18 4.51 -13.39
N SER A 73 -0.52 5.24 -12.56
CA SER A 73 -1.91 5.67 -12.77
C SER A 73 -2.06 7.13 -12.36
N ASN A 74 -3.24 7.72 -12.58
CA ASN A 74 -3.47 9.13 -12.26
C ASN A 74 -3.25 9.48 -10.78
N ASP A 75 -3.58 8.56 -9.87
CA ASP A 75 -3.58 8.82 -8.42
C ASP A 75 -2.50 8.05 -7.64
N GLY A 76 -1.64 7.30 -8.35
CA GLY A 76 -0.63 6.46 -7.71
C GLY A 76 -0.18 5.31 -8.59
N LEU A 77 -0.27 4.08 -8.11
CA LEU A 77 0.05 2.89 -8.90
C LEU A 77 -1.12 1.89 -8.94
N ILE A 78 -1.13 1.10 -10.01
CA ILE A 78 -2.03 -0.03 -10.18
C ILE A 78 -1.25 -1.30 -10.49
N ALA A 79 -1.79 -2.45 -10.09
CA ALA A 79 -1.23 -3.75 -10.44
C ALA A 79 -2.32 -4.79 -10.69
N LYS A 80 -2.00 -5.79 -11.52
CA LYS A 80 -2.76 -7.04 -11.65
C LYS A 80 -1.85 -8.18 -11.26
N TYR A 81 -2.38 -9.15 -10.52
CA TYR A 81 -1.62 -10.28 -10.06
C TYR A 81 -2.46 -11.57 -10.12
N GLU A 82 -1.82 -12.65 -10.54
CA GLU A 82 -2.40 -14.00 -10.53
C GLU A 82 -1.59 -14.88 -9.59
N CYS A 83 -2.24 -15.40 -8.57
CA CYS A 83 -1.59 -16.26 -7.59
C CYS A 83 -1.35 -17.66 -8.16
N LYS A 84 -0.19 -18.25 -7.81
CA LYS A 84 0.14 -19.66 -8.11
C LYS A 84 -0.48 -20.58 -7.05
N GLU A 85 -0.59 -21.85 -7.35
CA GLU A 85 -1.15 -22.86 -6.44
C GLU A 85 -0.47 -22.87 -5.07
N LYS A 86 0.85 -22.76 -5.02
CA LYS A 86 1.65 -22.67 -3.79
C LYS A 86 1.38 -21.43 -2.91
N HIS A 87 0.60 -20.49 -3.39
CA HIS A 87 0.23 -19.26 -2.64
C HIS A 87 -1.05 -19.44 -1.81
N GLN A 88 -1.66 -20.61 -1.81
CA GLN A 88 -2.87 -20.88 -1.03
C GLN A 88 -2.56 -21.12 0.45
N ALA A 89 -3.48 -20.72 1.32
CA ALA A 89 -3.50 -21.12 2.73
C ALA A 89 -4.19 -22.48 2.89
N PHE A 90 -5.28 -22.65 2.14
CA PHE A 90 -6.05 -23.88 2.01
C PHE A 90 -6.79 -23.84 0.67
N PRO A 91 -7.35 -24.98 0.19
CA PRO A 91 -7.93 -25.05 -1.14
C PRO A 91 -8.91 -23.92 -1.45
N GLY A 92 -8.64 -23.19 -2.52
CA GLY A 92 -9.48 -22.08 -3.00
C GLY A 92 -9.23 -20.71 -2.36
N VAL A 93 -8.34 -20.58 -1.36
CA VAL A 93 -8.11 -19.31 -0.65
C VAL A 93 -6.63 -18.96 -0.57
N ILE A 94 -6.30 -17.70 -0.93
CA ILE A 94 -4.95 -17.17 -0.91
C ILE A 94 -4.48 -16.91 0.52
N ASN A 95 -3.23 -17.26 0.81
CA ASN A 95 -2.57 -17.02 2.10
C ASN A 95 -2.47 -15.53 2.41
N GLY A 96 -2.80 -15.16 3.68
CA GLY A 96 -2.76 -13.77 4.14
C GLY A 96 -1.37 -13.13 4.07
N GLY A 97 -0.29 -13.89 4.27
CA GLY A 97 1.09 -13.42 4.12
C GLY A 97 1.43 -13.07 2.67
N ILE A 98 0.90 -13.80 1.69
CA ILE A 98 1.02 -13.45 0.26
C ILE A 98 0.30 -12.13 -0.02
N ILE A 99 -0.92 -11.95 0.48
CA ILE A 99 -1.67 -10.70 0.37
C ILE A 99 -0.88 -9.56 1.01
N GLY A 100 -0.29 -9.80 2.19
CA GLY A 100 0.58 -8.85 2.89
C GLY A 100 1.76 -8.41 2.05
N SER A 101 2.48 -9.35 1.46
CA SER A 101 3.64 -9.06 0.60
C SER A 101 3.27 -8.26 -0.65
N LEU A 102 2.11 -8.55 -1.26
CA LEU A 102 1.61 -7.80 -2.41
C LEU A 102 1.28 -6.35 -2.03
N ILE A 103 0.59 -6.15 -0.90
CA ILE A 103 0.20 -4.83 -0.40
C ILE A 103 1.43 -4.02 0.00
N ASP A 104 2.36 -4.61 0.75
CA ASP A 104 3.61 -3.95 1.17
C ASP A 104 4.43 -3.48 -0.02
N CYS A 105 4.74 -4.38 -0.95
CA CYS A 105 5.54 -4.03 -2.13
C CYS A 105 4.86 -3.00 -3.04
N HIS A 106 3.55 -3.11 -3.23
CA HIS A 106 2.80 -2.14 -4.05
C HIS A 106 2.80 -0.76 -3.41
N GLY A 107 2.57 -0.68 -2.09
CA GLY A 107 2.62 0.57 -1.34
C GLY A 107 4.01 1.19 -1.31
N ASN A 108 5.05 0.38 -1.11
CA ASN A 108 6.45 0.82 -1.09
C ASN A 108 6.84 1.48 -2.43
N TRP A 109 6.51 0.86 -3.56
CA TRP A 109 6.76 1.44 -4.88
C TRP A 109 5.94 2.70 -5.14
N THR A 110 4.69 2.74 -4.68
CA THR A 110 3.86 3.95 -4.79
C THR A 110 4.49 5.12 -4.05
N ALA A 111 5.00 4.89 -2.84
CA ALA A 111 5.71 5.89 -2.07
C ALA A 111 6.99 6.36 -2.76
N ALA A 112 7.81 5.42 -3.26
CA ALA A 112 9.06 5.74 -3.94
C ALA A 112 8.84 6.64 -5.17
N ILE A 113 7.84 6.31 -5.99
CA ILE A 113 7.47 7.09 -7.17
C ILE A 113 6.91 8.46 -6.77
N ALA A 114 6.03 8.53 -5.78
CA ALA A 114 5.47 9.80 -5.31
C ALA A 114 6.55 10.74 -4.74
N ILE A 115 7.49 10.20 -3.95
CA ILE A 115 8.63 10.96 -3.42
C ILE A 115 9.53 11.44 -4.54
N MET A 116 9.83 10.58 -5.52
CA MET A 116 10.61 10.93 -6.71
C MET A 116 9.98 12.10 -7.46
N ASP A 117 8.69 11.99 -7.79
CA ASP A 117 7.96 13.00 -8.56
C ASP A 117 7.89 14.33 -7.80
N LYS A 118 7.61 14.30 -6.48
CA LYS A 118 7.59 15.50 -5.61
C LYS A 118 8.92 16.26 -5.62
N ASN A 119 10.04 15.53 -5.65
CA ASN A 119 11.37 16.13 -5.60
C ASN A 119 11.96 16.43 -7.01
N GLY A 120 11.27 16.09 -8.08
CA GLY A 120 11.76 16.25 -9.45
C GLY A 120 12.96 15.35 -9.78
N TRP A 121 13.11 14.20 -9.12
CA TRP A 121 14.24 13.30 -9.36
C TRP A 121 14.02 12.44 -10.59
N LYS A 122 15.11 12.09 -11.27
CA LYS A 122 15.06 11.20 -12.44
C LYS A 122 14.91 9.72 -12.09
N LYS A 123 15.29 9.35 -10.84
CA LYS A 123 15.21 7.98 -10.34
C LYS A 123 14.71 7.98 -8.89
N PRO A 124 13.92 7.00 -8.48
CA PRO A 124 13.47 6.91 -7.10
C PRO A 124 14.64 6.53 -6.18
N GLN A 125 14.65 7.13 -4.99
CA GLN A 125 15.47 6.60 -3.89
C GLN A 125 14.80 5.34 -3.35
N CYS A 126 15.62 4.41 -2.88
CA CYS A 126 15.11 3.23 -2.19
C CYS A 126 14.30 3.65 -0.97
N THR A 127 13.10 3.12 -0.85
CA THR A 127 12.23 3.32 0.31
C THR A 127 12.14 2.03 1.13
N VAL A 128 11.97 2.17 2.43
CA VAL A 128 11.72 1.06 3.36
C VAL A 128 10.36 1.24 4.01
N THR A 129 9.75 0.13 4.36
CA THR A 129 8.49 0.11 5.11
C THR A 129 8.78 0.37 6.57
N ALA A 130 8.37 1.52 7.10
CA ALA A 130 8.52 1.87 8.50
C ALA A 130 7.36 1.28 9.33
N GLN A 131 6.17 1.27 8.78
CA GLN A 131 4.96 0.71 9.39
C GLN A 131 3.96 0.36 8.31
N TYR A 132 3.21 -0.72 8.49
CA TYR A 132 2.02 -0.99 7.71
C TYR A 132 0.98 -1.77 8.49
N GLU A 133 -0.27 -1.55 8.13
CA GLU A 133 -1.45 -2.22 8.66
C GLU A 133 -2.22 -2.84 7.51
N ILE A 134 -2.72 -4.05 7.69
CA ILE A 134 -3.55 -4.74 6.70
C ILE A 134 -4.83 -5.21 7.37
N LYS A 135 -5.96 -4.94 6.72
CA LYS A 135 -7.27 -5.47 7.09
C LYS A 135 -7.73 -6.46 6.03
N LEU A 136 -7.81 -7.73 6.39
CA LEU A 136 -8.39 -8.77 5.55
C LEU A 136 -9.92 -8.71 5.71
N LYS A 137 -10.60 -8.25 4.69
CA LYS A 137 -12.06 -8.01 4.70
C LYS A 137 -12.87 -9.27 4.41
N ARG A 138 -12.33 -10.15 3.57
CA ARG A 138 -12.93 -11.41 3.16
C ARG A 138 -11.88 -12.38 2.64
N PRO A 139 -12.15 -13.70 2.60
CA PRO A 139 -11.28 -14.65 1.93
C PRO A 139 -11.00 -14.22 0.49
N THR A 140 -9.70 -14.17 0.12
CA THR A 140 -9.29 -13.83 -1.24
C THR A 140 -9.28 -15.10 -2.09
N PRO A 141 -10.10 -15.20 -3.15
CA PRO A 141 -10.26 -16.43 -3.90
C PRO A 141 -9.01 -16.74 -4.75
N PHE A 142 -8.59 -18.02 -4.73
CA PHE A 142 -7.59 -18.53 -5.65
C PHE A 142 -8.18 -18.68 -7.08
N GLY A 143 -7.33 -18.60 -8.10
CA GLY A 143 -7.74 -18.72 -9.51
C GLY A 143 -8.42 -17.46 -10.08
N LYS A 144 -8.47 -16.38 -9.31
CA LYS A 144 -9.00 -15.09 -9.75
C LYS A 144 -7.90 -14.06 -9.87
N LYS A 145 -8.01 -13.21 -10.88
CA LYS A 145 -7.10 -12.07 -11.06
C LYS A 145 -7.31 -11.04 -9.95
N LEU A 146 -6.25 -10.76 -9.19
CA LEU A 146 -6.24 -9.72 -8.18
C LEU A 146 -5.92 -8.38 -8.84
N LYS A 147 -6.63 -7.33 -8.43
CA LYS A 147 -6.35 -5.94 -8.80
C LYS A 147 -5.91 -5.19 -7.54
N LEU A 148 -4.76 -4.50 -7.62
CA LEU A 148 -4.29 -3.61 -6.56
C LEU A 148 -4.34 -2.18 -7.08
N ASN A 149 -4.89 -1.29 -6.26
CA ASN A 149 -4.85 0.14 -6.46
C ASN A 149 -4.21 0.77 -5.23
N SER A 150 -3.31 1.71 -5.43
CA SER A 150 -2.70 2.47 -4.35
C SER A 150 -2.74 3.96 -4.62
N ARG A 151 -2.85 4.75 -3.55
CA ARG A 151 -2.91 6.21 -3.59
C ARG A 151 -2.08 6.82 -2.48
N VAL A 152 -1.62 8.03 -2.70
CA VAL A 152 -0.92 8.82 -1.69
C VAL A 152 -1.93 9.45 -0.75
N LEU A 153 -1.81 9.16 0.55
CA LEU A 153 -2.61 9.78 1.61
C LEU A 153 -1.92 11.03 2.16
N ALA A 154 -0.60 10.94 2.41
CA ALA A 154 0.23 12.06 2.83
C ALA A 154 1.62 11.95 2.21
N LEU A 155 2.22 13.09 1.85
CA LEU A 155 3.50 13.13 1.14
C LEU A 155 4.40 14.23 1.71
N GLN A 156 5.57 13.82 2.19
CA GLN A 156 6.67 14.70 2.61
C GLN A 156 7.86 14.55 1.68
N LYS A 157 8.96 15.26 1.96
CA LYS A 157 10.16 15.24 1.12
C LYS A 157 10.83 13.85 1.07
N ASP A 158 10.80 13.10 2.17
CA ASP A 158 11.51 11.84 2.35
C ASP A 158 10.61 10.66 2.75
N ARG A 159 9.29 10.88 2.85
CA ARG A 159 8.34 9.83 3.26
C ARG A 159 6.96 10.05 2.68
N ALA A 160 6.24 8.95 2.53
CA ALA A 160 4.86 8.98 2.09
C ALA A 160 4.02 7.97 2.86
N GLU A 161 2.78 8.36 3.15
CA GLU A 161 1.76 7.46 3.64
C GLU A 161 0.87 7.05 2.49
N ILE A 162 0.70 5.75 2.31
CA ILE A 162 0.02 5.16 1.17
C ILE A 162 -1.15 4.32 1.67
N ILE A 163 -2.25 4.42 0.94
CA ILE A 163 -3.39 3.53 1.09
C ILE A 163 -3.47 2.59 -0.10
N ILE A 164 -3.77 1.32 0.16
CA ILE A 164 -3.81 0.27 -0.85
C ILE A 164 -5.12 -0.50 -0.74
N GLU A 165 -5.73 -0.79 -1.87
CA GLU A 165 -6.89 -1.66 -1.96
C GLU A 165 -6.59 -2.86 -2.87
N LEU A 166 -6.91 -4.06 -2.39
CA LEU A 166 -6.81 -5.30 -3.15
C LEU A 166 -8.21 -5.86 -3.39
N LYS A 167 -8.55 -6.03 -4.67
CA LYS A 167 -9.83 -6.56 -5.15
C LYS A 167 -9.67 -7.87 -5.91
N ALA A 168 -10.67 -8.73 -5.78
CA ALA A 168 -10.92 -9.86 -6.67
C ALA A 168 -12.39 -9.81 -7.13
N GLU A 169 -12.65 -10.02 -8.42
CA GLU A 169 -14.01 -10.00 -9.01
C GLU A 169 -14.81 -8.75 -8.60
N GLY A 170 -14.17 -7.57 -8.61
CA GLY A 170 -14.78 -6.29 -8.22
C GLY A 170 -15.01 -6.09 -6.71
N LYS A 171 -14.76 -7.10 -5.88
CA LYS A 171 -15.00 -7.05 -4.42
C LYS A 171 -13.68 -6.81 -3.68
N THR A 172 -13.66 -5.85 -2.74
CA THR A 172 -12.50 -5.58 -1.88
C THR A 172 -12.25 -6.76 -0.95
N CYS A 173 -11.10 -7.41 -1.10
CA CYS A 173 -10.66 -8.53 -0.26
C CYS A 173 -9.78 -8.08 0.88
N ALA A 174 -8.94 -7.09 0.65
CA ALA A 174 -8.06 -6.52 1.66
C ALA A 174 -7.83 -5.03 1.43
N THR A 175 -7.50 -4.32 2.50
CA THR A 175 -7.03 -2.94 2.47
C THR A 175 -5.75 -2.82 3.25
N GLY A 176 -4.85 -1.93 2.83
CA GLY A 176 -3.60 -1.64 3.51
C GLY A 176 -3.40 -0.14 3.70
N ARG A 177 -2.70 0.23 4.76
CA ARG A 177 -2.17 1.56 5.01
C ARG A 177 -0.72 1.42 5.47
N GLY A 178 0.20 2.15 4.86
CA GLY A 178 1.62 2.04 5.21
C GLY A 178 2.34 3.38 5.16
N LEU A 179 3.31 3.53 6.06
CA LEU A 179 4.30 4.61 6.06
C LEU A 179 5.60 4.08 5.47
N PHE A 180 6.07 4.71 4.41
CA PHE A 180 7.29 4.34 3.70
C PHE A 180 8.26 5.52 3.70
N VAL A 181 9.54 5.24 3.92
CA VAL A 181 10.58 6.27 4.12
C VAL A 181 11.72 6.04 3.14
N ALA A 182 12.11 7.08 2.42
CA ALA A 182 13.29 7.06 1.57
C ALA A 182 14.56 7.00 2.43
N VAL A 183 15.45 6.07 2.09
CA VAL A 183 16.67 5.87 2.85
C VAL A 183 17.83 6.70 2.27
N LYS A 184 18.70 7.19 3.17
CA LYS A 184 19.90 7.96 2.81
C LYS A 184 21.10 7.04 2.64
N GLU A 185 22.14 7.58 2.04
CA GLU A 185 23.45 6.92 1.97
C GLU A 185 23.92 6.48 3.37
N GLY A 186 24.52 5.29 3.44
CA GLY A 186 24.88 4.63 4.69
C GLY A 186 23.83 3.69 5.28
N HIS A 187 22.57 3.76 4.82
CA HIS A 187 21.55 2.80 5.23
C HIS A 187 21.74 1.46 4.50
N PRO A 188 21.59 0.29 5.16
CA PRO A 188 21.81 -1.03 4.53
C PRO A 188 20.96 -1.27 3.28
N ALA A 189 19.77 -0.68 3.20
CA ALA A 189 18.89 -0.83 2.05
C ALA A 189 19.15 0.18 0.92
N TYR A 190 20.14 1.08 1.04
CA TYR A 190 20.34 2.17 0.07
C TYR A 190 20.62 1.67 -1.36
N HIS A 191 21.35 0.57 -1.48
CA HIS A 191 21.76 0.00 -2.78
C HIS A 191 20.88 -1.17 -3.27
N ARG A 192 19.80 -1.50 -2.56
CA ARG A 192 19.02 -2.72 -2.87
C ARG A 192 18.29 -2.70 -4.23
N TRP A 193 18.23 -1.56 -4.91
CA TRP A 193 17.64 -1.41 -6.24
C TRP A 193 18.66 -1.19 -7.37
N GLN A 194 19.95 -1.23 -7.03
CA GLN A 194 21.08 -1.07 -7.97
C GLN A 194 21.44 -2.39 -8.65
#